data_47dc0182b342ffcb039dae683d9e171b
#
_entry.id   47dc0182b342ffcb039dae683d9e171b
#
_cell.length_a   1.000
_cell.length_b   1.000
_cell.length_c   1.000
_cell.angle_alpha   90.00
_cell.angle_beta   90.00
_cell.angle_gamma   90.00
#
_symmetry.space_group_name_H-M   'P 1'
#
loop_
_entity.id
_entity.type
_entity.pdbx_description
1 polymer ?
#
loop_
_entity_poly.entity_id
_entity_poly.type
_entity_poly.pdbx_seq_one_letter_code
_entity_poly.pdbx_strand_id
1 'polypeptide(L)'
;MKKILIRADDLGYSEGINYGIAKSVREGIIKSVGIMTNMPAAEQGLKLLADIDVCYGQHTNICIGKPLSDPKLIPSITNENGEFKSSREYRSAKEDFVNLDEVIIEIEAQYHQFIKLTGRKPQYFEGHAVSSDNFIKGLKIGRASCRERV
;
A
#
# COMPACT_ATOMS: atom_id res chain seq x y z
N MET A 1 -9.24 -2.26 30.04
CA MET A 1 -8.35 -1.17 29.60
C MET A 1 -8.51 -0.99 28.10
N LYS A 2 -8.80 0.22 27.61
CA LYS A 2 -8.90 0.51 26.18
C LYS A 2 -7.48 0.69 25.63
N LYS A 3 -7.18 0.07 24.48
CA LYS A 3 -5.90 0.24 23.76
C LYS A 3 -6.15 1.01 22.47
N ILE A 4 -5.25 1.94 22.13
CA ILE A 4 -5.30 2.73 20.90
C ILE A 4 -4.05 2.37 20.10
N LEU A 5 -4.24 2.02 18.83
CA LEU A 5 -3.16 1.88 17.86
C LEU A 5 -3.17 3.15 16.99
N ILE A 6 -2.04 3.85 16.98
CA ILE A 6 -1.82 5.00 16.11
C ILE A 6 -0.83 4.60 15.03
N ARG A 7 -1.17 4.94 13.79
CA ARG A 7 -0.44 4.53 12.60
C ARG A 7 -0.13 5.75 11.74
N ALA A 8 1.02 5.78 11.08
CA ALA A 8 1.31 6.67 9.99
C ALA A 8 1.19 5.91 8.67
N ASP A 9 0.39 6.42 7.76
CA ASP A 9 0.21 5.90 6.42
C ASP A 9 1.05 6.69 5.41
N ASP A 10 1.12 6.23 4.15
CA ASP A 10 1.73 6.92 3.02
C ASP A 10 3.26 7.03 3.03
N LEU A 11 3.99 6.17 3.76
CA LEU A 11 5.45 6.12 3.60
C LEU A 11 5.81 5.73 2.16
N GLY A 12 6.58 6.57 1.50
CA GLY A 12 6.94 6.41 0.09
C GLY A 12 6.22 7.36 -0.85
N TYR A 13 5.13 8.00 -0.43
CA TYR A 13 4.36 8.93 -1.25
C TYR A 13 5.22 10.08 -1.78
N SER A 14 5.98 10.73 -0.90
CA SER A 14 6.96 11.76 -1.24
C SER A 14 8.00 11.90 -0.13
N GLU A 15 9.14 12.52 -0.45
CA GLU A 15 10.19 12.80 0.55
C GLU A 15 9.67 13.65 1.71
N GLY A 16 8.83 14.66 1.42
CA GLY A 16 8.25 15.52 2.46
C GLY A 16 7.37 14.75 3.45
N ILE A 17 6.53 13.83 2.94
CA ILE A 17 5.71 12.94 3.78
C ILE A 17 6.61 12.00 4.58
N ASN A 18 7.65 11.44 3.96
CA ASN A 18 8.59 10.55 4.63
C ASN A 18 9.29 11.23 5.82
N TYR A 19 9.75 12.49 5.66
CA TYR A 19 10.32 13.26 6.77
C TYR A 19 9.31 13.52 7.89
N GLY A 20 8.05 13.83 7.55
CA GLY A 20 6.97 13.99 8.53
C GLY A 20 6.70 12.71 9.31
N ILE A 21 6.63 11.56 8.62
CA ILE A 21 6.45 10.24 9.25
C ILE A 21 7.64 9.91 10.15
N ALA A 22 8.87 10.08 9.65
CA ALA A 22 10.08 9.80 10.43
C ALA A 22 10.13 10.64 11.71
N LYS A 23 9.80 11.92 11.63
CA LYS A 23 9.70 12.80 12.81
C LYS A 23 8.64 12.31 13.80
N SER A 24 7.44 11.97 13.31
CA SER A 24 6.34 11.50 14.14
C SER A 24 6.63 10.16 14.83
N VAL A 25 7.41 9.30 14.18
CA VAL A 25 7.87 8.03 14.77
C VAL A 25 8.97 8.25 15.82
N ARG A 26 9.95 9.14 15.53
CA ARG A 26 11.08 9.39 16.42
C ARG A 26 10.70 10.16 17.68
N GLU A 27 9.89 11.19 17.53
CA GLU A 27 9.53 12.13 18.60
C GLU A 27 8.15 11.89 19.18
N GLY A 28 7.33 11.07 18.54
CA GLY A 28 5.93 10.83 18.89
C GLY A 28 5.65 9.41 19.36
N ILE A 29 4.37 9.06 19.28
CA ILE A 29 3.83 7.78 19.79
C ILE A 29 3.55 6.76 18.68
N ILE A 30 3.90 7.07 17.44
CA ILE A 30 3.63 6.20 16.29
C ILE A 30 4.62 5.05 16.29
N LYS A 31 4.10 3.82 16.24
CA LYS A 31 4.89 2.58 16.18
C LYS A 31 4.45 1.66 15.04
N SER A 32 3.60 2.13 14.16
CA SER A 32 3.11 1.40 12.99
C SER A 32 3.10 2.30 11.76
N VAL A 33 3.66 1.81 10.65
CA VAL A 33 3.85 2.59 9.42
C VAL A 33 3.40 1.79 8.21
N GLY A 34 2.49 2.36 7.41
CA GLY A 34 2.03 1.82 6.14
C GLY A 34 2.91 2.28 4.98
N ILE A 35 3.42 1.33 4.20
CA ILE A 35 4.35 1.60 3.08
C ILE A 35 3.62 1.47 1.74
N MET A 36 3.71 2.52 0.91
CA MET A 36 3.28 2.51 -0.49
C MET A 36 4.46 2.07 -1.38
N THR A 37 4.53 0.77 -1.64
CA THR A 37 5.71 0.14 -2.26
C THR A 37 5.90 0.44 -3.74
N ASN A 38 4.84 0.88 -4.42
CA ASN A 38 4.89 1.32 -5.83
C ASN A 38 5.38 2.78 -5.99
N MET A 39 5.52 3.52 -4.90
CA MET A 39 5.88 4.93 -4.95
C MET A 39 7.41 5.14 -4.96
N PRO A 40 7.92 6.13 -5.73
CA PRO A 40 9.35 6.28 -5.95
C PRO A 40 10.16 6.66 -4.71
N ALA A 41 9.53 7.26 -3.71
CA ALA A 41 10.21 7.65 -2.46
C ALA A 41 10.20 6.56 -1.37
N ALA A 42 9.73 5.32 -1.67
CA ALA A 42 9.61 4.24 -0.68
C ALA A 42 10.97 3.89 -0.04
N GLU A 43 12.03 3.74 -0.84
CA GLU A 43 13.36 3.44 -0.31
C GLU A 43 13.92 4.55 0.58
N GLN A 44 13.71 5.81 0.19
CA GLN A 44 14.15 6.96 0.99
C GLN A 44 13.43 6.99 2.34
N GLY A 45 12.11 6.73 2.35
CA GLY A 45 11.34 6.65 3.59
C GLY A 45 11.82 5.53 4.52
N LEU A 46 12.10 4.35 3.98
CA LEU A 46 12.63 3.23 4.76
C LEU A 46 14.01 3.54 5.35
N LYS A 47 14.89 4.21 4.61
CA LYS A 47 16.21 4.64 5.13
C LYS A 47 16.08 5.57 6.33
N LEU A 48 15.10 6.46 6.35
CA LEU A 48 14.83 7.36 7.48
C LEU A 48 14.39 6.63 8.75
N LEU A 49 13.90 5.39 8.65
CA LEU A 49 13.41 4.59 9.76
C LEU A 49 14.29 3.35 10.07
N ALA A 50 15.44 3.21 9.41
CA ALA A 50 16.25 1.99 9.45
C ALA A 50 16.77 1.62 10.86
N ASP A 51 16.93 2.60 11.74
CA ASP A 51 17.41 2.46 13.12
C ASP A 51 16.29 2.37 14.17
N ILE A 52 15.02 2.32 13.72
CA ILE A 52 13.87 2.34 14.63
C ILE A 52 13.06 1.08 14.47
N ASP A 53 12.70 0.47 15.60
CA ASP A 53 11.77 -0.67 15.61
C ASP A 53 10.33 -0.19 15.46
N VAL A 54 9.77 -0.42 14.27
CA VAL A 54 8.38 -0.12 13.94
C VAL A 54 7.71 -1.32 13.26
N CYS A 55 6.40 -1.43 13.47
CA CYS A 55 5.55 -2.35 12.76
C CYS A 55 5.32 -1.83 11.33
N TYR A 56 5.75 -2.56 10.31
CA TYR A 56 5.51 -2.19 8.92
C TYR A 56 4.33 -2.96 8.32
N GLY A 57 3.44 -2.24 7.65
CA GLY A 57 2.33 -2.77 6.88
C GLY A 57 2.42 -2.42 5.40
N GLN A 58 1.78 -3.22 4.57
CA GLN A 58 1.58 -2.88 3.17
C GLN A 58 0.39 -1.94 3.07
N HIS A 59 0.64 -0.67 2.72
CA HIS A 59 -0.36 0.31 2.37
C HIS A 59 -0.62 0.24 0.86
N THR A 60 -1.50 -0.69 0.48
CA THR A 60 -1.72 -1.04 -0.93
C THR A 60 -2.38 0.10 -1.67
N ASN A 61 -1.75 0.56 -2.72
CA ASN A 61 -2.21 1.67 -3.54
C ASN A 61 -2.67 1.19 -4.92
N ILE A 62 -3.86 1.63 -5.34
CA ILE A 62 -4.41 1.38 -6.68
C ILE A 62 -4.98 2.65 -7.32
N CYS A 63 -4.59 3.84 -6.83
CA CYS A 63 -5.22 5.09 -7.29
C CYS A 63 -4.25 6.25 -7.53
N ILE A 64 -2.93 6.00 -7.45
CA ILE A 64 -1.94 7.03 -7.74
C ILE A 64 -0.63 6.43 -8.29
N GLY A 65 -0.06 7.08 -9.30
CA GLY A 65 1.18 6.65 -9.93
C GLY A 65 1.01 5.40 -10.81
N LYS A 66 2.09 4.63 -10.96
CA LYS A 66 2.11 3.43 -11.80
C LYS A 66 1.99 2.16 -10.98
N PRO A 67 1.31 1.13 -11.52
CA PRO A 67 1.30 -0.20 -10.93
C PRO A 67 2.69 -0.85 -10.98
N LEU A 68 2.89 -1.87 -10.16
CA LEU A 68 4.06 -2.74 -10.21
C LEU A 68 3.85 -3.94 -11.14
N SER A 69 2.60 -4.33 -11.38
CA SER A 69 2.22 -5.33 -12.38
C SER A 69 2.10 -4.72 -13.78
N ASP A 70 2.01 -5.58 -14.81
CA ASP A 70 1.75 -5.12 -16.18
C ASP A 70 0.33 -4.49 -16.24
N PRO A 71 0.18 -3.22 -16.67
CA PRO A 71 -1.12 -2.56 -16.79
C PRO A 71 -2.11 -3.31 -17.69
N LYS A 72 -1.64 -4.09 -18.64
CA LYS A 72 -2.48 -4.91 -19.54
C LYS A 72 -3.20 -6.04 -18.81
N LEU A 73 -2.67 -6.47 -17.66
CA LEU A 73 -3.27 -7.52 -16.84
C LEU A 73 -4.30 -6.98 -15.84
N ILE A 74 -4.35 -5.65 -15.67
CA ILE A 74 -5.19 -4.99 -14.66
C ILE A 74 -5.96 -3.78 -15.23
N PRO A 75 -6.61 -3.91 -16.42
CA PRO A 75 -7.24 -2.78 -17.11
C PRO A 75 -8.40 -2.16 -16.32
N SER A 76 -9.02 -2.87 -15.39
CA SER A 76 -10.10 -2.29 -14.56
C SER A 76 -9.61 -1.17 -13.66
N ILE A 77 -8.35 -1.21 -13.20
CA ILE A 77 -7.78 -0.25 -12.26
C ILE A 77 -6.74 0.68 -12.88
N THR A 78 -6.45 0.55 -14.18
CA THR A 78 -5.51 1.41 -14.92
C THR A 78 -6.20 2.22 -16.02
N ASN A 79 -5.57 3.32 -16.40
CA ASN A 79 -5.95 4.18 -17.52
C ASN A 79 -5.14 3.83 -18.78
N GLU A 80 -5.45 4.50 -19.90
CA GLU A 80 -4.78 4.31 -21.21
C GLU A 80 -3.27 4.64 -21.19
N ASN A 81 -2.80 5.42 -20.23
CA ASN A 81 -1.38 5.72 -20.05
C ASN A 81 -0.64 4.66 -19.21
N GLY A 82 -1.32 3.60 -18.79
CA GLY A 82 -0.77 2.56 -17.92
C GLY A 82 -0.52 3.03 -16.49
N GLU A 83 -1.19 4.08 -16.04
CA GLU A 83 -1.19 4.56 -14.66
C GLU A 83 -2.47 4.13 -13.95
N PHE A 84 -2.46 4.13 -12.64
CA PHE A 84 -3.70 3.89 -11.89
C PHE A 84 -4.76 4.95 -12.18
N LYS A 85 -6.02 4.53 -12.17
CA LYS A 85 -7.16 5.44 -12.14
C LYS A 85 -7.13 6.26 -10.86
N SER A 86 -7.56 7.52 -10.94
CA SER A 86 -7.54 8.43 -9.80
C SER A 86 -8.55 8.05 -8.72
N SER A 87 -8.27 8.38 -7.47
CA SER A 87 -9.23 8.19 -6.37
C SER A 87 -10.57 8.91 -6.60
N ARG A 88 -10.59 9.93 -7.47
CA ARG A 88 -11.82 10.61 -7.89
C ARG A 88 -12.71 9.71 -8.73
N GLU A 89 -12.11 8.94 -9.66
CA GLU A 89 -12.86 7.99 -10.50
C GLU A 89 -13.54 6.94 -9.64
N TYR A 90 -12.84 6.35 -8.67
CA TYR A 90 -13.44 5.42 -7.71
C TYR A 90 -14.60 6.04 -6.93
N ARG A 91 -14.44 7.26 -6.42
CA ARG A 91 -15.49 7.94 -5.64
C ARG A 91 -16.69 8.38 -6.46
N SER A 92 -16.52 8.65 -7.75
CA SER A 92 -17.60 9.07 -8.65
C SER A 92 -18.32 7.91 -9.34
N ALA A 93 -17.78 6.70 -9.26
CA ALA A 93 -18.38 5.51 -9.85
C ALA A 93 -19.71 5.15 -9.20
N LYS A 94 -20.69 4.80 -10.02
CA LYS A 94 -22.01 4.35 -9.53
C LYS A 94 -21.98 2.90 -9.07
N GLU A 95 -21.06 2.12 -9.61
CA GLU A 95 -20.87 0.69 -9.32
C GLU A 95 -19.37 0.43 -9.13
N ASP A 96 -19.04 -0.63 -8.38
CA ASP A 96 -17.66 -1.07 -8.21
C ASP A 96 -17.14 -1.69 -9.52
N PHE A 97 -16.25 -0.99 -10.19
CA PHE A 97 -15.65 -1.44 -11.44
C PHE A 97 -14.37 -2.25 -11.27
N VAL A 98 -13.88 -2.38 -10.03
CA VAL A 98 -12.66 -3.12 -9.75
C VAL A 98 -12.88 -4.61 -10.01
N ASN A 99 -12.08 -5.19 -10.89
CA ASN A 99 -12.08 -6.64 -11.09
C ASN A 99 -11.25 -7.30 -9.98
N LEU A 100 -11.82 -8.32 -9.32
CA LEU A 100 -11.21 -8.97 -8.17
C LEU A 100 -9.89 -9.66 -8.51
N ASP A 101 -9.85 -10.39 -9.63
CA ASP A 101 -8.64 -11.13 -10.04
C ASP A 101 -7.52 -10.17 -10.43
N GLU A 102 -7.84 -9.08 -11.11
CA GLU A 102 -6.89 -8.05 -11.50
C GLU A 102 -6.29 -7.32 -10.29
N VAL A 103 -7.11 -6.95 -9.32
CA VAL A 103 -6.61 -6.26 -8.14
C VAL A 103 -5.75 -7.17 -7.26
N ILE A 104 -6.01 -8.49 -7.24
CA ILE A 104 -5.16 -9.47 -6.55
C ILE A 104 -3.76 -9.52 -7.19
N ILE A 105 -3.65 -9.47 -8.53
CA ILE A 105 -2.36 -9.42 -9.24
C ILE A 105 -1.52 -8.24 -8.74
N GLU A 106 -2.11 -7.06 -8.63
CA GLU A 106 -1.39 -5.87 -8.17
C GLU A 106 -1.06 -5.93 -6.67
N ILE A 107 -1.97 -6.44 -5.84
CA ILE A 107 -1.72 -6.64 -4.39
C ILE A 107 -0.50 -7.56 -4.19
N GLU A 108 -0.41 -8.65 -4.96
CA GLU A 108 0.73 -9.58 -4.91
C GLU A 108 2.01 -8.93 -5.43
N ALA A 109 1.96 -8.14 -6.50
CA ALA A 109 3.12 -7.40 -7.01
C ALA A 109 3.66 -6.42 -5.95
N GLN A 110 2.78 -5.66 -5.28
CA GLN A 110 3.16 -4.77 -4.19
C GLN A 110 3.70 -5.54 -2.97
N TYR A 111 3.18 -6.73 -2.68
CA TYR A 111 3.70 -7.60 -1.62
C TYR A 111 5.13 -8.08 -1.92
N HIS A 112 5.41 -8.51 -3.13
CA HIS A 112 6.77 -8.90 -3.50
C HIS A 112 7.74 -7.73 -3.45
N GLN A 113 7.32 -6.55 -3.87
CA GLN A 113 8.11 -5.33 -3.74
C GLN A 113 8.34 -4.96 -2.27
N PHE A 114 7.33 -5.14 -1.41
CA PHE A 114 7.47 -4.93 0.03
C PHE A 114 8.58 -5.79 0.63
N ILE A 115 8.60 -7.09 0.30
CA ILE A 115 9.66 -8.01 0.78
C ILE A 115 11.02 -7.59 0.24
N LYS A 116 11.09 -7.22 -1.05
CA LYS A 116 12.34 -6.75 -1.67
C LYS A 116 12.90 -5.52 -0.98
N LEU A 117 12.05 -4.57 -0.62
CA LEU A 117 12.44 -3.31 0.03
C LEU A 117 12.79 -3.49 1.51
N THR A 118 12.06 -4.33 2.23
CA THR A 118 12.15 -4.42 3.70
C THR A 118 12.89 -5.66 4.21
N GLY A 119 13.10 -6.66 3.37
CA GLY A 119 13.66 -7.97 3.77
C GLY A 119 12.71 -8.83 4.62
N ARG A 120 11.45 -8.42 4.82
CA ARG A 120 10.48 -9.10 5.69
C ARG A 120 9.05 -9.02 5.15
N LYS A 121 8.17 -9.92 5.63
CA LYS A 121 6.74 -9.89 5.29
C LYS A 121 6.04 -8.72 6.01
N PRO A 122 5.00 -8.09 5.40
CA PRO A 122 4.20 -7.08 6.09
C PRO A 122 3.43 -7.68 7.25
N GLN A 123 3.35 -6.93 8.35
CA GLN A 123 2.64 -7.36 9.56
C GLN A 123 1.13 -7.16 9.44
N TYR A 124 0.71 -6.25 8.55
CA TYR A 124 -0.70 -6.02 8.19
C TYR A 124 -0.83 -5.54 6.73
N PHE A 125 -2.05 -5.59 6.22
CA PHE A 125 -2.44 -5.09 4.92
C PHE A 125 -3.59 -4.10 5.08
N GLU A 126 -3.55 -3.06 4.30
CA GLU A 126 -4.61 -2.06 4.19
C GLU A 126 -4.61 -1.41 2.81
N GLY A 127 -5.67 -0.66 2.48
CA GLY A 127 -5.81 0.03 1.20
C GLY A 127 -5.67 1.54 1.34
N HIS A 128 -4.98 2.17 0.37
CA HIS A 128 -4.87 3.61 0.26
C HIS A 128 -6.10 4.22 -0.43
N ALA A 129 -6.79 5.15 0.23
CA ALA A 129 -7.75 6.13 -0.30
C ALA A 129 -8.91 5.62 -1.19
N VAL A 130 -9.05 4.32 -1.41
CA VAL A 130 -10.10 3.72 -2.26
C VAL A 130 -11.04 2.87 -1.42
N SER A 131 -12.35 3.12 -1.58
CA SER A 131 -13.42 2.30 -1.03
C SER A 131 -14.07 1.50 -2.17
N SER A 132 -13.64 0.24 -2.33
CA SER A 132 -14.17 -0.73 -3.30
C SER A 132 -14.32 -2.06 -2.59
N ASP A 133 -15.46 -2.72 -2.73
CA ASP A 133 -15.72 -4.02 -2.11
C ASP A 133 -14.78 -5.09 -2.64
N ASN A 134 -14.50 -5.06 -3.95
CA ASN A 134 -13.59 -6.00 -4.59
C ASN A 134 -12.14 -5.74 -4.18
N PHE A 135 -11.72 -4.48 -4.00
CA PHE A 135 -10.41 -4.18 -3.45
C PHE A 135 -10.25 -4.70 -2.01
N ILE A 136 -11.26 -4.47 -1.16
CA ILE A 136 -11.25 -4.98 0.23
C ILE A 136 -11.23 -6.53 0.27
N LYS A 137 -11.99 -7.19 -0.63
CA LYS A 137 -11.93 -8.65 -0.78
C LYS A 137 -10.55 -9.11 -1.23
N GLY A 138 -9.98 -8.43 -2.23
CA GLY A 138 -8.62 -8.71 -2.73
C GLY A 138 -7.56 -8.61 -1.64
N LEU A 139 -7.61 -7.57 -0.80
CA LEU A 139 -6.70 -7.42 0.36
C LEU A 139 -6.80 -8.59 1.35
N LYS A 140 -8.01 -9.09 1.60
CA LYS A 140 -8.22 -10.26 2.49
C LYS A 140 -7.64 -11.53 1.89
N ILE A 141 -7.86 -11.77 0.58
CA ILE A 141 -7.35 -12.93 -0.16
C ILE A 141 -5.83 -12.84 -0.29
N GLY A 142 -5.28 -11.72 -0.73
CA GLY A 142 -3.85 -11.49 -0.84
C GLY A 142 -3.12 -11.71 0.48
N ARG A 143 -3.67 -11.22 1.60
CA ARG A 143 -3.14 -11.48 2.94
C ARG A 143 -3.10 -12.97 3.28
N ALA A 144 -4.14 -13.73 2.94
CA ALA A 144 -4.19 -15.17 3.18
C ALA A 144 -3.13 -15.90 2.35
N SER A 145 -3.11 -15.67 1.02
CA SER A 145 -2.15 -16.28 0.09
C SER A 145 -0.70 -15.99 0.48
N CYS A 146 -0.42 -14.76 0.93
CA CYS A 146 0.93 -14.36 1.34
C CYS A 146 1.39 -14.98 2.66
N ARG A 147 0.47 -15.43 3.53
CA ARG A 147 0.80 -16.14 4.77
C ARG A 147 1.14 -17.60 4.54
N GLU A 148 0.50 -18.24 3.57
CA GLU A 148 0.62 -19.69 3.31
C GLU A 148 1.85 -20.05 2.45
N ARG A 149 2.37 -19.09 1.69
CA ARG A 149 3.63 -19.29 0.92
C ARG A 149 4.84 -19.12 1.85
N VAL A 150 5.22 -20.20 2.50
CA VAL A 150 6.47 -20.36 3.28
C VAL A 150 7.51 -21.06 2.41
#